data_cbacaa780e09ac811a3622fdfca7133d
#
_entry.id   cbacaa780e09ac811a3622fdfca7133d
#
_cell.length_a   1.000
_cell.length_b   1.000
_cell.length_c   1.000
_cell.angle_alpha   90.00
_cell.angle_beta   90.00
_cell.angle_gamma   90.00
#
_symmetry.space_group_name_H-M   'P 1'
#
loop_
_entity.id
_entity.type
_entity.pdbx_description
1 polymer ?
#
loop_
_entity_poly.entity_id
_entity_poly.type
_entity_poly.pdbx_seq_one_letter_code
_entity_poly.pdbx_strand_id
1 'polypeptide(L)'
;MKAKHLTGIILVILFIDQALKFYIKLNYFIGEEHLLLGSWSRLHFVENEGMAWGWKFGGDFGKVALTLFRLAAVIWGSFLLRDFLRKGMHKGFIICAAMIYAGALGNLIDSLFYGLIFEQSDYFTQNVAHLFPAAGGYASLFHGRVVDMLYFPIITDGHFPTWFPIWGGESFEFFRPVFNIADASISLGVFILLIFQNKFFANPLTEGVLEEKESCASGDSVSGS
;
A
#
# COMPACT_ATOMS: atom_id res chain seq x y z
N MET A 1 -23.11 -2.96 2.97
CA MET A 1 -22.30 -2.74 4.20
C MET A 1 -22.75 -1.43 4.85
N LYS A 2 -22.70 -1.29 6.21
CA LYS A 2 -23.02 -0.02 6.87
C LYS A 2 -21.80 0.89 6.89
N ALA A 3 -21.99 2.21 6.79
CA ALA A 3 -20.90 3.19 6.79
C ALA A 3 -19.95 3.04 8.01
N LYS A 4 -20.48 2.75 9.21
CA LYS A 4 -19.66 2.54 10.41
C LYS A 4 -18.63 1.41 10.30
N HIS A 5 -18.95 0.33 9.55
CA HIS A 5 -18.00 -0.77 9.36
C HIS A 5 -16.89 -0.36 8.37
N LEU A 6 -17.24 0.38 7.31
CA LEU A 6 -16.27 0.95 6.38
C LEU A 6 -15.29 1.88 7.10
N THR A 7 -15.82 2.83 7.87
CA THR A 7 -15.00 3.75 8.67
C THR A 7 -14.10 2.98 9.65
N GLY A 8 -14.64 1.94 10.31
CA GLY A 8 -13.85 1.10 11.23
C GLY A 8 -12.66 0.44 10.53
N ILE A 9 -12.83 -0.13 9.34
CA ILE A 9 -11.73 -0.74 8.55
C ILE A 9 -10.67 0.31 8.23
N ILE A 10 -11.07 1.47 7.73
CA ILE A 10 -10.15 2.56 7.37
C ILE A 10 -9.36 3.01 8.60
N LEU A 11 -10.02 3.25 9.73
CA LEU A 11 -9.38 3.71 10.96
C LEU A 11 -8.40 2.67 11.54
N VAL A 12 -8.73 1.38 11.49
CA VAL A 12 -7.83 0.32 11.96
C VAL A 12 -6.56 0.27 11.11
N ILE A 13 -6.69 0.29 9.78
CA ILE A 13 -5.54 0.28 8.88
C ILE A 13 -4.66 1.52 9.11
N LEU A 14 -5.25 2.71 9.17
CA LEU A 14 -4.54 3.95 9.44
C LEU A 14 -3.83 3.93 10.79
N PHE A 15 -4.50 3.43 11.84
CA PHE A 15 -3.90 3.35 13.17
C PHE A 15 -2.66 2.45 13.17
N ILE A 16 -2.76 1.25 12.57
CA ILE A 16 -1.63 0.31 12.50
C ILE A 16 -0.49 0.91 11.68
N ASP A 17 -0.80 1.50 10.51
CA ASP A 17 0.20 2.13 9.65
C ASP A 17 0.93 3.26 10.35
N GLN A 18 0.18 4.22 10.89
CA GLN A 18 0.76 5.40 11.54
C GLN A 18 1.48 5.04 12.84
N ALA A 19 0.93 4.13 13.66
CA ALA A 19 1.59 3.70 14.89
C ALA A 19 2.96 3.06 14.59
N LEU A 20 3.04 2.19 13.56
CA LEU A 20 4.30 1.58 13.17
C LEU A 20 5.29 2.60 12.60
N LYS A 21 4.83 3.53 11.75
CA LYS A 21 5.66 4.61 11.19
C LYS A 21 6.23 5.53 12.29
N PHE A 22 5.39 5.92 13.25
CA PHE A 22 5.86 6.68 14.41
C PHE A 22 6.87 5.90 15.24
N TYR A 23 6.59 4.61 15.52
CA TYR A 23 7.52 3.76 16.26
C TYR A 23 8.88 3.69 15.58
N ILE A 24 8.92 3.42 14.27
CA ILE A 24 10.16 3.35 13.49
C ILE A 24 10.90 4.70 13.52
N LYS A 25 10.21 5.80 13.20
CA LYS A 25 10.81 7.13 13.11
C LYS A 25 11.42 7.61 14.43
N LEU A 26 10.84 7.20 15.57
CA LEU A 26 11.26 7.63 16.92
C LEU A 26 12.23 6.67 17.62
N ASN A 27 12.51 5.50 17.04
CA ASN A 27 13.37 4.50 17.68
C ASN A 27 14.50 3.99 16.78
N TYR A 28 14.46 4.27 15.48
CA TYR A 28 15.45 3.81 14.51
C TYR A 28 16.13 4.99 13.85
N PHE A 29 17.44 4.89 13.58
CA PHE A 29 18.10 5.79 12.66
C PHE A 29 17.88 5.33 11.20
N ILE A 30 17.94 6.26 10.27
CA ILE A 30 17.68 5.94 8.85
C ILE A 30 18.74 4.97 8.31
N GLY A 31 18.30 3.90 7.65
CA GLY A 31 19.15 2.81 7.19
C GLY A 31 19.33 1.68 8.20
N GLU A 32 18.88 1.83 9.44
CA GLU A 32 18.93 0.77 10.44
C GLU A 32 18.06 -0.42 10.05
N GLU A 33 18.57 -1.62 10.34
CA GLU A 33 17.93 -2.87 9.95
C GLU A 33 17.93 -3.87 11.11
N HIS A 34 16.76 -4.46 11.37
CA HIS A 34 16.56 -5.51 12.36
C HIS A 34 15.79 -6.70 11.78
N LEU A 35 16.18 -7.91 12.14
CA LEU A 35 15.45 -9.12 11.78
C LEU A 35 14.07 -9.12 12.47
N LEU A 36 13.01 -9.36 11.72
CA LEU A 36 11.63 -9.42 12.23
C LEU A 36 11.18 -10.88 12.45
N LEU A 37 11.22 -11.70 11.40
CA LEU A 37 10.82 -13.11 11.41
C LEU A 37 11.83 -13.91 10.57
N GLY A 38 12.76 -14.59 11.23
CA GLY A 38 13.83 -15.32 10.53
C GLY A 38 14.74 -14.40 9.71
N SER A 39 15.49 -14.96 8.76
CA SER A 39 16.44 -14.20 7.92
C SER A 39 15.80 -13.48 6.72
N TRP A 40 14.57 -13.84 6.36
CA TRP A 40 13.88 -13.38 5.14
C TRP A 40 12.98 -12.15 5.36
N SER A 41 12.79 -11.72 6.61
CA SER A 41 11.90 -10.63 6.97
C SER A 41 12.63 -9.67 7.92
N ARG A 42 12.70 -8.40 7.54
CA ARG A 42 13.46 -7.37 8.23
C ARG A 42 12.62 -6.10 8.40
N LEU A 43 12.87 -5.38 9.50
CA LEU A 43 12.51 -3.98 9.61
C LEU A 43 13.71 -3.17 9.14
N HIS A 44 13.57 -2.43 8.06
CA HIS A 44 14.61 -1.58 7.48
C HIS A 44 14.06 -0.18 7.30
N PHE A 45 14.54 0.77 8.11
CA PHE A 45 14.02 2.14 8.07
C PHE A 45 14.55 2.91 6.88
N VAL A 46 13.65 3.32 6.00
CA VAL A 46 13.93 4.17 4.84
C VAL A 46 12.90 5.30 4.77
N GLU A 47 13.34 6.48 4.34
CA GLU A 47 12.47 7.60 4.00
C GLU A 47 12.36 7.75 2.49
N ASN A 48 11.14 7.73 1.99
CA ASN A 48 10.82 7.83 0.58
C ASN A 48 10.14 9.18 0.26
N GLU A 49 10.65 9.88 -0.73
CA GLU A 49 10.00 11.10 -1.22
C GLU A 49 8.65 10.81 -1.89
N GLY A 50 8.26 9.53 -1.94
CA GLY A 50 6.95 9.06 -2.40
C GLY A 50 6.94 8.65 -3.86
N MET A 51 8.09 8.51 -4.49
CA MET A 51 8.23 7.96 -5.84
C MET A 51 8.74 6.53 -5.80
N ALA A 52 8.17 5.67 -6.66
CA ALA A 52 8.66 4.32 -6.82
C ALA A 52 10.13 4.33 -7.30
N TRP A 53 10.95 3.42 -6.76
CA TRP A 53 12.35 3.21 -7.16
C TRP A 53 13.30 4.37 -6.89
N GLY A 54 12.97 5.30 -5.98
CA GLY A 54 13.86 6.42 -5.62
C GLY A 54 14.06 7.47 -6.72
N TRP A 55 13.24 7.46 -7.75
CA TRP A 55 13.30 8.45 -8.83
C TRP A 55 12.90 9.83 -8.30
N LYS A 56 13.82 10.79 -8.39
CA LYS A 56 13.55 12.21 -8.08
C LYS A 56 13.16 12.93 -9.36
N PHE A 57 11.87 12.98 -9.66
CA PHE A 57 11.37 13.73 -10.81
C PHE A 57 11.05 15.17 -10.37
N GLY A 58 11.79 16.15 -10.88
CA GLY A 58 11.46 17.56 -10.70
C GLY A 58 11.78 18.17 -9.33
N GLY A 59 12.58 17.53 -8.47
CA GLY A 59 12.95 18.09 -7.17
C GLY A 59 11.75 18.44 -6.28
N ASP A 60 11.78 19.60 -5.62
CA ASP A 60 10.72 20.07 -4.70
C ASP A 60 9.35 20.21 -5.42
N PHE A 61 9.36 20.66 -6.67
CA PHE A 61 8.13 20.77 -7.46
C PHE A 61 7.49 19.39 -7.70
N GLY A 62 8.29 18.38 -8.05
CA GLY A 62 7.80 17.01 -8.24
C GLY A 62 7.18 16.42 -6.97
N LYS A 63 7.81 16.71 -5.81
CA LYS A 63 7.29 16.29 -4.50
C LYS A 63 5.94 16.92 -4.17
N VAL A 64 5.78 18.22 -4.36
CA VAL A 64 4.52 18.93 -4.14
C VAL A 64 3.45 18.44 -5.11
N ALA A 65 3.79 18.30 -6.40
CA ALA A 65 2.85 17.79 -7.40
C ALA A 65 2.33 16.39 -7.06
N LEU A 66 3.20 15.49 -6.60
CA LEU A 66 2.82 14.14 -6.15
C LEU A 66 1.91 14.19 -4.92
N THR A 67 2.22 15.05 -3.94
CA THR A 67 1.41 15.20 -2.73
C THR A 67 0.02 15.76 -3.07
N LEU A 68 -0.06 16.75 -3.97
CA LEU A 68 -1.34 17.28 -4.47
C LEU A 68 -2.13 16.23 -5.24
N PHE A 69 -1.48 15.42 -6.06
CA PHE A 69 -2.12 14.29 -6.75
C PHE A 69 -2.72 13.29 -5.75
N ARG A 70 -1.97 12.91 -4.70
CA ARG A 70 -2.47 12.05 -3.63
C ARG A 70 -3.66 12.67 -2.90
N LEU A 71 -3.60 13.97 -2.60
CA LEU A 71 -4.69 14.70 -1.97
C LEU A 71 -5.95 14.67 -2.84
N ALA A 72 -5.82 14.95 -4.13
CA ALA A 72 -6.93 14.89 -5.07
C ALA A 72 -7.51 13.47 -5.18
N ALA A 73 -6.65 12.43 -5.22
CA ALA A 73 -7.06 11.03 -5.26
C ALA A 73 -7.83 10.63 -3.98
N VAL A 74 -7.39 11.06 -2.80
CA VAL A 74 -8.07 10.78 -1.53
C VAL A 74 -9.42 11.51 -1.47
N ILE A 75 -9.48 12.78 -1.88
CA ILE A 75 -10.75 13.52 -1.94
C ILE A 75 -11.72 12.80 -2.88
N TRP A 76 -11.29 12.47 -4.09
CA TRP A 76 -12.12 11.76 -5.06
C TRP A 76 -12.53 10.37 -4.57
N GLY A 77 -11.60 9.62 -3.97
CA GLY A 77 -11.84 8.31 -3.34
C GLY A 77 -12.92 8.37 -2.25
N SER A 78 -12.99 9.47 -1.50
CA SER A 78 -14.05 9.68 -0.49
C SER A 78 -15.45 9.74 -1.13
N PHE A 79 -15.57 10.41 -2.27
CA PHE A 79 -16.83 10.47 -3.02
C PHE A 79 -17.18 9.11 -3.61
N LEU A 80 -16.18 8.39 -4.17
CA LEU A 80 -16.39 7.04 -4.72
C LEU A 80 -16.85 6.05 -3.64
N LEU A 81 -16.20 6.00 -2.48
CA LEU A 81 -16.59 5.12 -1.39
C LEU A 81 -18.03 5.39 -0.91
N ARG A 82 -18.41 6.66 -0.84
CA ARG A 82 -19.78 7.06 -0.50
C ARG A 82 -20.78 6.56 -1.56
N ASP A 83 -20.44 6.71 -2.84
CA ASP A 83 -21.27 6.27 -3.95
C ASP A 83 -21.42 4.73 -3.98
N PHE A 84 -20.33 3.98 -3.79
CA PHE A 84 -20.34 2.52 -3.71
C PHE A 84 -21.23 2.00 -2.58
N LEU A 85 -21.19 2.66 -1.41
CA LEU A 85 -22.09 2.35 -0.30
C LEU A 85 -23.55 2.63 -0.66
N ARG A 86 -23.83 3.77 -1.31
CA ARG A 86 -25.19 4.18 -1.70
C ARG A 86 -25.78 3.25 -2.75
N LYS A 87 -24.97 2.80 -3.69
CA LYS A 87 -25.35 1.83 -4.73
C LYS A 87 -25.47 0.40 -4.21
N GLY A 88 -25.09 0.15 -2.96
CA GLY A 88 -25.16 -1.19 -2.38
C GLY A 88 -24.24 -2.22 -3.06
N MET A 89 -23.08 -1.78 -3.58
CA MET A 89 -22.14 -2.66 -4.26
C MET A 89 -21.70 -3.83 -3.38
N HIS A 90 -21.12 -4.86 -3.97
CA HIS A 90 -20.70 -6.08 -3.28
C HIS A 90 -19.76 -5.73 -2.10
N LYS A 91 -20.00 -6.39 -0.96
CA LYS A 91 -19.26 -6.07 0.30
C LYS A 91 -17.75 -6.23 0.14
N GLY A 92 -17.29 -7.29 -0.56
CA GLY A 92 -15.87 -7.52 -0.83
C GLY A 92 -15.24 -6.40 -1.66
N PHE A 93 -15.95 -5.92 -2.69
CA PHE A 93 -15.52 -4.76 -3.48
C PHE A 93 -15.32 -3.50 -2.62
N ILE A 94 -16.31 -3.20 -1.74
CA ILE A 94 -16.23 -2.04 -0.84
C ILE A 94 -15.08 -2.18 0.16
N ILE A 95 -14.79 -3.39 0.66
CA ILE A 95 -13.64 -3.64 1.55
C ILE A 95 -12.33 -3.39 0.80
N CYS A 96 -12.17 -3.91 -0.41
CA CYS A 96 -10.96 -3.66 -1.22
C CYS A 96 -10.78 -2.16 -1.50
N ALA A 97 -11.85 -1.46 -1.87
CA ALA A 97 -11.82 -0.01 -2.07
C ALA A 97 -11.44 0.75 -0.78
N ALA A 98 -11.92 0.29 0.39
CA ALA A 98 -11.55 0.86 1.69
C ALA A 98 -10.08 0.64 2.03
N MET A 99 -9.52 -0.53 1.71
CA MET A 99 -8.09 -0.84 1.91
C MET A 99 -7.22 0.07 1.05
N ILE A 100 -7.56 0.22 -0.23
CA ILE A 100 -6.84 1.11 -1.16
C ILE A 100 -6.92 2.57 -0.67
N TYR A 101 -8.10 2.99 -0.27
CA TYR A 101 -8.32 4.34 0.26
C TYR A 101 -7.53 4.60 1.54
N ALA A 102 -7.55 3.67 2.51
CA ALA A 102 -6.86 3.80 3.77
C ALA A 102 -5.33 3.90 3.57
N GLY A 103 -4.76 3.07 2.68
CA GLY A 103 -3.34 3.16 2.34
C GLY A 103 -2.97 4.47 1.66
N ALA A 104 -3.78 4.93 0.69
CA ALA A 104 -3.56 6.22 0.05
C ALA A 104 -3.61 7.38 1.06
N LEU A 105 -4.56 7.33 2.00
CA LEU A 105 -4.69 8.33 3.06
C LEU A 105 -3.52 8.27 4.05
N GLY A 106 -3.03 7.08 4.43
CA GLY A 106 -1.85 6.91 5.28
C GLY A 106 -0.62 7.58 4.70
N ASN A 107 -0.27 7.28 3.46
CA ASN A 107 0.86 7.90 2.78
C ASN A 107 0.66 9.40 2.48
N LEU A 108 -0.58 9.86 2.37
CA LEU A 108 -0.89 11.28 2.27
C LEU A 108 -0.60 12.01 3.59
N ILE A 109 -0.97 11.41 4.73
CA ILE A 109 -0.69 11.97 6.07
C ILE A 109 0.81 12.22 6.25
N ASP A 110 1.64 11.24 5.90
CA ASP A 110 3.09 11.39 5.96
C ASP A 110 3.57 12.57 5.09
N SER A 111 3.12 12.59 3.83
CA SER A 111 3.51 13.63 2.86
C SER A 111 3.09 15.04 3.27
N LEU A 112 1.97 15.17 3.98
CA LEU A 112 1.49 16.46 4.47
C LEU A 112 2.22 16.91 5.74
N PHE A 113 2.36 16.02 6.72
CA PHE A 113 2.63 16.44 8.10
C PHE A 113 3.99 16.02 8.64
N TYR A 114 4.63 14.95 8.14
CA TYR A 114 5.87 14.44 8.74
C TYR A 114 7.03 15.45 8.65
N GLY A 115 7.08 16.25 7.58
CA GLY A 115 8.05 17.34 7.48
C GLY A 115 7.92 18.38 8.58
N LEU A 116 6.70 18.63 9.06
CA LEU A 116 6.43 19.64 10.09
C LEU A 116 6.69 19.14 11.51
N ILE A 117 6.42 17.84 11.78
CA ILE A 117 6.37 17.33 13.15
C ILE A 117 7.62 16.56 13.57
N PHE A 118 8.43 16.08 12.63
CA PHE A 118 9.63 15.31 12.94
C PHE A 118 10.92 16.06 12.64
N GLU A 119 11.97 15.71 13.38
CA GLU A 119 13.35 16.05 13.05
C GLU A 119 13.81 15.29 11.81
N GLN A 120 14.78 15.82 11.08
CA GLN A 120 15.40 15.16 9.95
C GLN A 120 16.19 13.93 10.41
N SER A 121 15.95 12.79 9.78
CA SER A 121 16.81 11.61 9.87
C SER A 121 17.93 11.73 8.85
N ASP A 122 19.15 11.45 9.24
CA ASP A 122 20.34 11.61 8.41
C ASP A 122 21.22 10.35 8.47
N TYR A 123 21.65 9.86 7.30
CA TYR A 123 22.48 8.66 7.18
C TYR A 123 23.88 8.83 7.76
N PHE A 124 24.41 10.05 7.79
CA PHE A 124 25.79 10.30 8.25
C PHE A 124 25.85 10.44 9.77
N THR A 125 24.89 11.13 10.35
CA THR A 125 24.82 11.33 11.81
C THR A 125 24.19 10.18 12.54
N GLN A 126 23.43 9.33 11.83
CA GLN A 126 22.67 8.20 12.40
C GLN A 126 21.82 8.61 13.62
N ASN A 127 21.24 9.79 13.56
CA ASN A 127 20.36 10.29 14.62
C ASN A 127 18.99 9.65 14.57
N VAL A 128 18.44 9.33 15.72
CA VAL A 128 17.02 9.02 15.88
C VAL A 128 16.26 10.34 15.94
N ALA A 129 15.24 10.47 15.11
CA ALA A 129 14.49 11.72 15.00
C ALA A 129 13.65 12.00 16.26
N HIS A 130 13.53 13.26 16.64
CA HIS A 130 12.66 13.73 17.70
C HIS A 130 11.34 14.24 17.16
N LEU A 131 10.28 14.09 17.96
CA LEU A 131 8.97 14.64 17.69
C LEU A 131 8.91 16.10 18.19
N PHE A 132 8.41 17.02 17.34
CA PHE A 132 8.32 18.45 17.62
C PHE A 132 9.64 19.08 18.06
N PRO A 133 10.71 18.98 17.26
CA PRO A 133 12.00 19.54 17.62
C PRO A 133 11.93 21.06 17.78
N ALA A 134 12.69 21.61 18.73
CA ALA A 134 12.67 23.06 19.04
C ALA A 134 13.08 23.94 17.85
N ALA A 135 13.89 23.41 16.93
CA ALA A 135 14.31 24.09 15.71
C ALA A 135 13.25 24.07 14.59
N GLY A 136 12.11 23.40 14.81
CA GLY A 136 11.09 23.13 13.80
C GLY A 136 11.34 21.81 13.06
N GLY A 137 10.33 21.35 12.31
CA GLY A 137 10.42 20.12 11.53
C GLY A 137 11.39 20.23 10.36
N TYR A 138 11.71 19.09 9.74
CA TYR A 138 12.70 19.02 8.65
C TYR A 138 12.25 19.62 7.31
N ALA A 139 10.94 19.83 7.14
CA ALA A 139 10.40 20.38 5.90
C ALA A 139 9.04 21.09 6.14
N SER A 140 8.61 21.85 5.13
CA SER A 140 7.32 22.52 5.15
C SER A 140 6.16 21.55 4.81
N LEU A 141 4.92 22.02 4.95
CA LEU A 141 3.72 21.31 4.51
C LEU A 141 3.86 20.83 3.05
N PHE A 142 3.33 19.65 2.72
CA PHE A 142 3.44 18.94 1.43
C PHE A 142 4.82 18.33 1.12
N HIS A 143 5.85 18.53 1.94
CA HIS A 143 7.20 18.03 1.70
C HIS A 143 7.60 16.88 2.64
N GLY A 144 6.67 16.35 3.43
CA GLY A 144 6.92 15.20 4.30
C GLY A 144 7.34 13.96 3.50
N ARG A 145 8.28 13.17 4.02
CA ARG A 145 8.70 11.90 3.42
C ARG A 145 7.85 10.78 4.00
N VAL A 146 7.55 9.79 3.15
CA VAL A 146 6.87 8.57 3.57
C VAL A 146 7.86 7.68 4.29
N VAL A 147 7.46 7.12 5.44
CA VAL A 147 8.28 6.19 6.21
C VAL A 147 7.99 4.77 5.74
N ASP A 148 9.03 4.09 5.23
CA ASP A 148 8.99 2.70 4.80
C ASP A 148 9.85 1.86 5.75
N MET A 149 9.44 0.59 6.02
CA MET A 149 10.12 -0.24 7.01
C MET A 149 10.05 -1.74 6.75
N LEU A 150 9.10 -2.24 5.98
CA LEU A 150 8.94 -3.67 5.73
C LEU A 150 9.80 -4.08 4.54
N TYR A 151 10.77 -4.95 4.81
CA TYR A 151 11.71 -5.44 3.83
C TYR A 151 11.72 -6.97 3.83
N PHE A 152 11.46 -7.55 2.65
CA PHE A 152 11.39 -9.00 2.45
C PHE A 152 12.31 -9.42 1.31
N PRO A 153 13.63 -9.43 1.51
CA PRO A 153 14.56 -9.89 0.49
C PRO A 153 14.37 -11.40 0.26
N ILE A 154 13.86 -11.77 -0.93
CA ILE A 154 13.62 -13.18 -1.27
C ILE A 154 14.93 -13.85 -1.65
N ILE A 155 15.78 -13.17 -2.42
CA ILE A 155 17.12 -13.63 -2.79
C ILE A 155 18.09 -12.47 -2.55
N THR A 156 19.03 -12.64 -1.62
CA THR A 156 20.04 -11.59 -1.29
C THR A 156 21.35 -11.78 -2.03
N ASP A 157 21.71 -13.02 -2.39
CA ASP A 157 23.00 -13.38 -3.02
C ASP A 157 22.78 -14.17 -4.31
N GLY A 158 21.80 -13.78 -5.11
CA GLY A 158 21.60 -14.39 -6.42
C GLY A 158 22.70 -13.97 -7.38
N HIS A 159 23.17 -14.91 -8.21
CA HIS A 159 24.09 -14.61 -9.31
C HIS A 159 23.46 -15.05 -10.62
N PHE A 160 23.53 -14.17 -11.63
CA PHE A 160 23.13 -14.59 -12.97
C PHE A 160 24.08 -15.67 -13.48
N PRO A 161 23.56 -16.73 -14.13
CA PRO A 161 24.40 -17.72 -14.79
C PRO A 161 25.37 -17.03 -15.75
N THR A 162 26.63 -17.50 -15.81
CA THR A 162 27.69 -16.89 -16.64
C THR A 162 27.38 -16.84 -18.13
N TRP A 163 26.44 -17.66 -18.59
CA TRP A 163 25.94 -17.67 -19.97
C TRP A 163 24.85 -16.62 -20.26
N PHE A 164 24.35 -15.94 -19.22
CA PHE A 164 23.26 -14.96 -19.40
C PHE A 164 23.79 -13.71 -20.12
N PRO A 165 23.14 -13.27 -21.22
CA PRO A 165 23.61 -12.12 -21.98
C PRO A 165 23.52 -10.85 -21.10
N ILE A 166 24.56 -10.00 -21.16
CA ILE A 166 24.71 -8.69 -20.51
C ILE A 166 25.03 -8.75 -19.01
N TRP A 167 24.38 -9.63 -18.20
CA TRP A 167 24.55 -9.66 -16.73
C TRP A 167 25.16 -10.99 -16.23
N GLY A 168 25.75 -11.81 -17.12
CA GLY A 168 26.34 -13.11 -16.75
C GLY A 168 27.40 -12.96 -15.66
N GLY A 169 27.19 -13.64 -14.53
CA GLY A 169 28.09 -13.60 -13.35
C GLY A 169 27.88 -12.43 -12.40
N GLU A 170 27.02 -11.43 -12.74
CA GLU A 170 26.70 -10.34 -11.82
C GLU A 170 25.79 -10.83 -10.69
N SER A 171 25.98 -10.23 -9.49
CA SER A 171 25.10 -10.47 -8.35
C SER A 171 23.78 -9.68 -8.51
N PHE A 172 22.67 -10.29 -8.11
CA PHE A 172 21.39 -9.63 -8.06
C PHE A 172 20.67 -9.90 -6.74
N GLU A 173 19.89 -8.94 -6.31
CA GLU A 173 18.91 -9.12 -5.24
C GLU A 173 17.51 -9.15 -5.84
N PHE A 174 16.73 -10.15 -5.48
CA PHE A 174 15.33 -10.24 -5.90
C PHE A 174 14.41 -9.75 -4.80
N PHE A 175 13.52 -8.84 -5.15
CA PHE A 175 12.57 -8.14 -4.27
C PHE A 175 13.26 -7.19 -3.28
N ARG A 176 13.87 -6.13 -3.81
CA ARG A 176 14.50 -5.05 -3.04
C ARG A 176 13.54 -4.00 -2.42
N PRO A 177 12.27 -3.82 -2.87
CA PRO A 177 11.46 -2.73 -2.36
C PRO A 177 11.22 -2.85 -0.84
N VAL A 178 11.49 -1.75 -0.14
CA VAL A 178 11.03 -1.53 1.23
C VAL A 178 9.69 -0.81 1.12
N PHE A 179 8.71 -1.22 1.90
CA PHE A 179 7.35 -0.68 1.85
C PHE A 179 6.74 -0.58 3.26
N ASN A 180 5.57 -0.02 3.39
CA ASN A 180 4.86 0.17 4.66
C ASN A 180 3.49 -0.52 4.67
N ILE A 181 2.75 -0.43 5.78
CA ILE A 181 1.41 -1.02 5.92
C ILE A 181 0.41 -0.39 4.94
N ALA A 182 0.54 0.91 4.65
CA ALA A 182 -0.33 1.59 3.69
C ALA A 182 -0.15 1.01 2.28
N ASP A 183 1.10 0.78 1.83
CA ASP A 183 1.42 0.19 0.53
C ASP A 183 0.96 -1.27 0.45
N ALA A 184 1.16 -2.04 1.54
CA ALA A 184 0.63 -3.40 1.65
C ALA A 184 -0.89 -3.44 1.52
N SER A 185 -1.58 -2.50 2.16
CA SER A 185 -3.05 -2.39 2.11
C SER A 185 -3.55 -2.04 0.70
N ILE A 186 -2.88 -1.11 0.00
CA ILE A 186 -3.18 -0.78 -1.39
C ILE A 186 -3.00 -2.01 -2.28
N SER A 187 -1.82 -2.63 -2.20
CA SER A 187 -1.45 -3.77 -3.05
C SER A 187 -2.39 -4.96 -2.84
N LEU A 188 -2.69 -5.30 -1.60
CA LEU A 188 -3.61 -6.38 -1.26
C LEU A 188 -5.05 -6.08 -1.72
N GLY A 189 -5.51 -4.84 -1.52
CA GLY A 189 -6.83 -4.40 -1.98
C GLY A 189 -6.98 -4.51 -3.49
N VAL A 190 -5.98 -4.06 -4.26
CA VAL A 190 -5.94 -4.18 -5.72
C VAL A 190 -5.89 -5.65 -6.15
N PHE A 191 -5.01 -6.45 -5.53
CA PHE A 191 -4.84 -7.86 -5.88
C PHE A 191 -6.13 -8.67 -5.67
N ILE A 192 -6.79 -8.51 -4.52
CA ILE A 192 -8.08 -9.16 -4.24
C ILE A 192 -9.15 -8.70 -5.24
N LEU A 193 -9.17 -7.40 -5.57
CA LEU A 193 -10.12 -6.85 -6.51
C LEU A 193 -9.95 -7.46 -7.91
N LEU A 194 -8.71 -7.63 -8.39
CA LEU A 194 -8.41 -8.23 -9.68
C LEU A 194 -8.78 -9.72 -9.73
N ILE A 195 -8.47 -10.49 -8.67
CA ILE A 195 -8.79 -11.93 -8.62
C ILE A 195 -10.30 -12.16 -8.59
N PHE A 196 -11.03 -11.39 -7.78
CA PHE A 196 -12.44 -11.60 -7.53
C PHE A 196 -13.35 -10.65 -8.32
N GLN A 197 -12.84 -9.94 -9.33
CA GLN A 197 -13.61 -8.97 -10.11
C GLN A 197 -14.91 -9.57 -10.66
N ASN A 198 -14.86 -10.78 -11.23
CA ASN A 198 -16.05 -11.44 -11.78
C ASN A 198 -17.15 -11.65 -10.73
N LYS A 199 -16.76 -12.05 -9.50
CA LYS A 199 -17.68 -12.22 -8.39
C LYS A 199 -18.25 -10.89 -7.87
N PHE A 200 -17.42 -9.84 -7.86
CA PHE A 200 -17.84 -8.53 -7.36
C PHE A 200 -18.76 -7.77 -8.30
N PHE A 201 -18.67 -8.04 -9.61
CA PHE A 201 -19.48 -7.42 -10.66
C PHE A 201 -20.45 -8.39 -11.34
N ALA A 202 -20.60 -9.63 -10.83
CA ALA A 202 -21.57 -10.58 -11.32
C ALA A 202 -22.97 -9.96 -11.25
N ASN A 203 -23.69 -9.99 -12.38
CA ASN A 203 -25.06 -9.51 -12.46
C ASN A 203 -25.98 -10.62 -11.95
N PRO A 204 -26.82 -10.40 -10.92
CA PRO A 204 -27.72 -11.44 -10.41
C PRO A 204 -28.62 -12.07 -11.47
N LEU A 205 -28.90 -11.35 -12.57
CA LEU A 205 -29.68 -11.85 -13.71
C LEU A 205 -28.93 -12.90 -14.54
N THR A 206 -27.58 -12.90 -14.52
CA THR A 206 -26.78 -13.88 -15.26
C THR A 206 -26.61 -15.19 -14.48
N GLU A 207 -26.58 -15.15 -13.16
CA GLU A 207 -26.50 -16.35 -12.31
C GLU A 207 -27.81 -17.16 -12.40
N GLY A 208 -28.97 -16.51 -12.34
CA GLY A 208 -30.27 -17.18 -12.48
C GLY A 208 -30.46 -17.85 -13.85
N VAL A 209 -29.95 -17.26 -14.93
CA VAL A 209 -30.04 -17.86 -16.28
C VAL A 209 -29.09 -19.05 -16.45
N LEU A 210 -27.94 -19.05 -15.74
CA LEU A 210 -27.04 -20.21 -15.77
C LEU A 210 -27.53 -21.37 -14.92
N GLU A 211 -28.12 -21.11 -13.75
CA GLU A 211 -28.74 -22.13 -12.90
C GLU A 211 -29.98 -22.76 -13.61
N GLU A 212 -30.78 -21.96 -14.31
CA GLU A 212 -31.92 -22.45 -15.07
C GLU A 212 -31.48 -23.32 -16.26
N LYS A 213 -30.39 -22.97 -16.94
CA LYS A 213 -29.80 -23.77 -18.01
C LYS A 213 -29.20 -25.08 -17.51
N GLU A 214 -28.51 -25.07 -16.37
CA GLU A 214 -27.97 -26.29 -15.76
C GLU A 214 -29.08 -27.22 -15.26
N SER A 215 -30.15 -26.66 -14.69
CA SER A 215 -31.34 -27.41 -14.26
C SER A 215 -32.10 -28.05 -15.46
N CYS A 216 -32.23 -27.33 -16.57
CA CYS A 216 -32.84 -27.89 -17.80
C CYS A 216 -31.95 -28.96 -18.44
N ALA A 217 -30.63 -28.79 -18.44
CA ALA A 217 -29.69 -29.77 -19.00
C ALA A 217 -29.62 -31.07 -18.19
N SER A 218 -29.84 -31.01 -16.87
CA SER A 218 -29.90 -32.19 -16.00
C SER A 218 -31.26 -32.92 -15.99
N GLY A 219 -32.34 -32.26 -16.42
CA GLY A 219 -33.69 -32.81 -16.47
C GLY A 219 -33.96 -33.73 -17.65
N ASP A 220 -33.25 -33.58 -18.77
CA ASP A 220 -33.47 -34.35 -20.00
C ASP A 220 -32.80 -35.74 -20.03
N SER A 221 -32.06 -36.11 -18.98
CA SER A 221 -31.36 -37.42 -18.91
C SER A 221 -32.15 -38.55 -18.23
N VAL A 222 -33.44 -38.36 -17.83
CA VAL A 222 -34.22 -39.34 -17.04
C VAL A 222 -35.45 -39.90 -17.76
N SER A 223 -35.69 -39.56 -19.01
CA SER A 223 -36.83 -40.14 -19.76
C SER A 223 -36.41 -40.94 -21.00
N GLY A 224 -35.67 -42.04 -20.79
CA GLY A 224 -35.25 -42.95 -21.86
C GLY A 224 -34.92 -44.34 -21.32
N SER A 225 -35.94 -45.03 -20.82
CA SER A 225 -35.90 -46.50 -20.60
C SER A 225 -37.26 -47.10 -20.78
#